data_dcf4003133e597961c7b818a179e2b5f
#
_entry.id   dcf4003133e597961c7b818a179e2b5f
#
_cell.length_a   1.000
_cell.length_b   1.000
_cell.length_c   1.000
_cell.angle_alpha   90.00
_cell.angle_beta   90.00
_cell.angle_gamma   90.00
#
_symmetry.space_group_name_H-M   'P 1'
#
loop_
_entity.id
_entity.type
_entity.pdbx_description
1 polymer ?
#
loop_
_entity_poly.entity_id
_entity_poly.type
_entity_poly.pdbx_seq_one_letter_code
_entity_poly.pdbx_strand_id
1 'polypeptide(L)'
;MVMKTRSANNKGKRLQNNIRDLILEKFQQLEEDDVRSTTMGDSGEDVLLSPAARRLFPFAVECKNQEKLNIWSSLEQTETNAGKHIPLLVFKRNRSKTYAVLEFGKLLELLDEDSESTQ
;
A
#
# COMPACT_ATOMS: atom_id res chain seq x y z
N MET A 1 4.63 -25.30 12.08
CA MET A 1 5.18 -23.96 12.38
C MET A 1 5.82 -23.32 11.16
N VAL A 2 6.80 -24.01 10.55
CA VAL A 2 7.47 -23.49 9.36
C VAL A 2 6.47 -23.25 8.22
N MET A 3 5.52 -24.17 8.04
CA MET A 3 4.51 -24.04 6.99
C MET A 3 3.59 -22.84 7.20
N LYS A 4 3.22 -22.54 8.45
CA LYS A 4 2.42 -21.36 8.78
C LYS A 4 3.15 -20.08 8.43
N THR A 5 4.43 -19.98 8.80
CA THR A 5 5.25 -18.81 8.50
C THR A 5 5.38 -18.61 6.99
N ARG A 6 5.64 -19.69 6.28
CA ARG A 6 5.78 -19.66 4.83
C ARG A 6 4.48 -19.21 4.16
N SER A 7 3.35 -19.74 4.64
CA SER A 7 2.04 -19.37 4.12
C SER A 7 1.73 -17.90 4.36
N ALA A 8 2.03 -17.38 5.55
CA ALA A 8 1.82 -15.99 5.89
C ALA A 8 2.67 -15.08 5.02
N ASN A 9 3.95 -15.42 4.81
CA ASN A 9 4.83 -14.64 3.94
C ASN A 9 4.35 -14.64 2.51
N ASN A 10 3.88 -15.78 2.02
CA ASN A 10 3.36 -15.89 0.66
C ASN A 10 2.10 -15.04 0.47
N LYS A 11 1.21 -15.00 1.46
CA LYS A 11 0.01 -14.16 1.40
C LYS A 11 0.38 -12.70 1.35
N GLY A 12 1.32 -12.26 2.17
CA GLY A 12 1.78 -10.88 2.19
C GLY A 12 2.40 -10.49 0.87
N LYS A 13 3.25 -11.34 0.33
CA LYS A 13 3.92 -11.09 -0.95
C LYS A 13 2.90 -11.02 -2.09
N ARG A 14 1.92 -11.92 -2.10
CA ARG A 14 0.88 -11.89 -3.13
C ARG A 14 0.07 -10.60 -3.06
N LEU A 15 -0.24 -10.13 -1.86
CA LEU A 15 -0.95 -8.86 -1.72
C LEU A 15 -0.12 -7.70 -2.25
N GLN A 16 1.16 -7.63 -1.89
CA GLN A 16 2.06 -6.59 -2.40
C GLN A 16 2.12 -6.61 -3.93
N ASN A 17 2.25 -7.79 -4.51
CA ASN A 17 2.31 -7.93 -5.97
C ASN A 17 1.00 -7.52 -6.62
N ASN A 18 -0.11 -7.86 -5.99
CA ASN A 18 -1.44 -7.49 -6.50
C ASN A 18 -1.61 -5.96 -6.47
N ILE A 19 -1.21 -5.31 -5.40
CA ILE A 19 -1.30 -3.84 -5.30
C ILE A 19 -0.41 -3.19 -6.36
N ARG A 20 0.82 -3.69 -6.53
CA ARG A 20 1.70 -3.21 -7.59
C ARG A 20 1.01 -3.29 -8.95
N ASP A 21 0.44 -4.45 -9.25
CA ASP A 21 -0.18 -4.67 -10.56
C ASP A 21 -1.38 -3.75 -10.77
N LEU A 22 -2.18 -3.53 -9.73
CA LEU A 22 -3.34 -2.63 -9.82
C LEU A 22 -2.92 -1.18 -10.06
N ILE A 23 -1.84 -0.73 -9.42
CA ILE A 23 -1.33 0.61 -9.65
C ILE A 23 -0.86 0.77 -11.09
N LEU A 24 -0.11 -0.22 -11.60
CA LEU A 24 0.37 -0.18 -12.97
C LEU A 24 -0.77 -0.23 -13.98
N GLU A 25 -1.80 -0.99 -13.68
CA GLU A 25 -2.99 -1.07 -14.53
C GLU A 25 -3.73 0.27 -14.56
N LYS A 26 -3.83 0.93 -13.42
CA LYS A 26 -4.52 2.22 -13.31
C LYS A 26 -3.75 3.33 -14.02
N PHE A 27 -2.44 3.37 -13.86
CA PHE A 27 -1.59 4.44 -14.38
C PHE A 27 -0.69 3.90 -15.48
N GLN A 28 -1.26 3.75 -16.67
CA GLN A 28 -0.60 3.05 -17.78
C GLN A 28 0.62 3.79 -18.35
N GLN A 29 0.80 5.06 -18.01
CA GLN A 29 2.00 5.79 -18.36
C GLN A 29 3.21 5.36 -17.53
N LEU A 30 3.00 4.61 -16.44
CA LEU A 30 4.10 4.09 -15.62
C LEU A 30 4.62 2.79 -16.19
N GLU A 31 5.93 2.55 -16.02
CA GLU A 31 6.58 1.30 -16.41
C GLU A 31 6.76 0.41 -15.18
N GLU A 32 7.09 -0.85 -15.42
CA GLU A 32 7.24 -1.83 -14.34
C GLU A 32 8.23 -1.37 -13.27
N ASP A 33 9.32 -0.71 -13.67
CA ASP A 33 10.33 -0.24 -12.73
C ASP A 33 9.84 0.91 -11.84
N ASP A 34 8.74 1.57 -12.23
CA ASP A 34 8.18 2.66 -11.43
C ASP A 34 7.48 2.16 -10.18
N VAL A 35 7.03 0.90 -10.17
CA VAL A 35 6.27 0.34 -9.04
C VAL A 35 6.75 -1.07 -8.79
N ARG A 36 7.39 -1.28 -7.64
CA ARG A 36 7.96 -2.60 -7.30
C ARG A 36 7.56 -3.01 -5.90
N SER A 37 7.32 -4.30 -5.70
CA SER A 37 7.10 -4.79 -4.34
C SER A 37 8.45 -5.10 -3.69
N THR A 38 8.52 -4.88 -2.36
CA THR A 38 9.76 -5.09 -1.63
C THR A 38 9.95 -6.55 -1.27
N THR A 39 11.18 -6.89 -0.86
CA THR A 39 11.48 -8.19 -0.29
C THR A 39 10.87 -8.27 1.11
N MET A 40 10.27 -9.42 1.42
CA MET A 40 9.68 -9.63 2.74
C MET A 40 10.75 -9.49 3.82
N GLY A 41 10.40 -8.77 4.88
CA GLY A 41 11.30 -8.53 5.98
C GLY A 41 12.07 -7.23 5.91
N ASP A 42 12.06 -6.55 4.78
CA ASP A 42 12.68 -5.24 4.66
C ASP A 42 11.87 -4.22 5.46
N SER A 43 12.57 -3.24 6.01
CA SER A 43 11.91 -2.13 6.69
C SER A 43 11.45 -1.10 5.66
N GLY A 44 10.47 -0.28 6.05
CA GLY A 44 9.95 0.77 5.19
C GLY A 44 8.70 0.34 4.43
N GLU A 45 8.52 0.91 3.25
CA GLU A 45 7.31 0.69 2.46
C GLU A 45 7.29 -0.70 1.82
N ASP A 46 6.11 -1.29 1.71
CA ASP A 46 5.94 -2.59 1.07
C ASP A 46 5.90 -2.49 -0.46
N VAL A 47 5.56 -1.33 -0.98
CA VAL A 47 5.54 -1.06 -2.42
C VAL A 47 6.42 0.15 -2.68
N LEU A 48 7.47 -0.03 -3.48
CA LEU A 48 8.41 1.04 -3.79
C LEU A 48 7.95 1.79 -5.03
N LEU A 49 7.88 3.09 -4.93
CA LEU A 49 7.39 3.96 -5.99
C LEU A 49 8.48 4.91 -6.46
N SER A 50 8.64 5.03 -7.77
CA SER A 50 9.53 6.02 -8.35
C SER A 50 8.98 7.43 -8.14
N PRO A 51 9.79 8.48 -8.36
CA PRO A 51 9.25 9.84 -8.30
C PRO A 51 8.07 10.05 -9.25
N ALA A 52 8.11 9.47 -10.45
CA ALA A 52 6.99 9.57 -11.39
C ALA A 52 5.73 8.92 -10.83
N ALA A 53 5.88 7.74 -10.23
CA ALA A 53 4.74 7.04 -9.63
C ALA A 53 4.18 7.81 -8.44
N ARG A 54 5.04 8.41 -7.62
CA ARG A 54 4.57 9.17 -6.45
C ARG A 54 3.78 10.42 -6.83
N ARG A 55 4.05 10.98 -7.97
CA ARG A 55 3.25 12.13 -8.45
C ARG A 55 1.80 11.72 -8.73
N LEU A 56 1.59 10.47 -9.13
CA LEU A 56 0.26 9.95 -9.42
C LEU A 56 -0.37 9.24 -8.24
N PHE A 57 0.45 8.65 -7.39
CA PHE A 57 0.00 7.84 -6.26
C PHE A 57 0.88 8.18 -5.04
N PRO A 58 0.57 9.26 -4.31
CA PRO A 58 1.48 9.84 -3.33
C PRO A 58 1.49 9.13 -1.97
N PHE A 59 1.38 7.82 -1.95
CA PHE A 59 1.22 7.05 -0.73
C PHE A 59 2.42 6.19 -0.41
N ALA A 60 2.66 5.99 0.89
CA ALA A 60 3.56 4.97 1.39
C ALA A 60 2.70 3.80 1.83
N VAL A 61 2.83 2.69 1.13
CA VAL A 61 1.92 1.55 1.29
C VAL A 61 2.48 0.51 2.25
N GLU A 62 1.65 0.10 3.20
CA GLU A 62 1.89 -1.05 4.06
C GLU A 62 0.81 -2.09 3.75
N CYS A 63 1.21 -3.33 3.48
CA CYS A 63 0.26 -4.39 3.12
C CYS A 63 0.15 -5.44 4.23
N LYS A 64 -1.08 -5.77 4.61
CA LYS A 64 -1.35 -6.80 5.63
C LYS A 64 -2.41 -7.76 5.13
N ASN A 65 -2.08 -9.04 5.06
CA ASN A 65 -3.02 -10.08 4.69
C ASN A 65 -3.11 -11.08 5.84
N GLN A 66 -4.00 -10.82 6.78
CA GLN A 66 -4.13 -11.59 8.02
C GLN A 66 -5.60 -11.75 8.39
N GLU A 67 -5.94 -12.91 8.95
CA GLU A 67 -7.33 -13.17 9.36
C GLU A 67 -7.76 -12.29 10.53
N LYS A 68 -6.86 -12.07 11.48
CA LYS A 68 -7.11 -11.21 12.64
C LYS A 68 -6.07 -10.11 12.65
N LEU A 69 -6.45 -8.95 12.18
CA LEU A 69 -5.54 -7.82 12.07
C LEU A 69 -5.85 -6.79 13.16
N ASN A 70 -4.81 -6.41 13.88
CA ASN A 70 -4.91 -5.26 14.78
C ASN A 70 -4.70 -4.00 13.95
N ILE A 71 -5.79 -3.31 13.64
CA ILE A 71 -5.76 -2.14 12.78
C ILE A 71 -4.92 -1.02 13.40
N TRP A 72 -5.07 -0.77 14.70
CA TRP A 72 -4.38 0.35 15.34
C TRP A 72 -2.86 0.17 15.35
N SER A 73 -2.38 -1.01 15.70
CA SER A 73 -0.93 -1.25 15.68
C SER A 73 -0.39 -1.25 14.25
N SER A 74 -1.20 -1.72 13.30
CA SER A 74 -0.82 -1.70 11.88
C SER A 74 -0.72 -0.28 11.36
N LEU A 75 -1.63 0.61 11.79
CA LEU A 75 -1.58 2.02 11.42
C LEU A 75 -0.34 2.71 12.00
N GLU A 76 0.02 2.39 13.24
CA GLU A 76 1.26 2.92 13.83
C GLU A 76 2.47 2.54 12.99
N GLN A 77 2.54 1.28 12.59
CA GLN A 77 3.63 0.78 11.76
C GLN A 77 3.64 1.49 10.40
N THR A 78 2.45 1.65 9.81
CA THR A 78 2.30 2.32 8.51
C THR A 78 2.80 3.76 8.59
N GLU A 79 2.43 4.47 9.64
CA GLU A 79 2.86 5.85 9.84
C GLU A 79 4.36 5.95 10.08
N THR A 80 4.91 5.04 10.90
CA THR A 80 6.34 5.02 11.17
C THR A 80 7.13 4.81 9.89
N ASN A 81 6.66 3.92 9.01
CA ASN A 81 7.38 3.57 7.79
C ASN A 81 7.15 4.55 6.64
N ALA A 82 6.19 5.45 6.77
CA ALA A 82 5.81 6.35 5.67
C ALA A 82 6.78 7.52 5.48
N GLY A 83 7.53 7.90 6.52
CA GLY A 83 8.37 9.08 6.45
C GLY A 83 7.52 10.30 6.13
N LYS A 84 7.86 11.00 5.06
CA LYS A 84 7.14 12.23 4.67
C LYS A 84 5.97 11.97 3.71
N HIS A 85 5.76 10.71 3.33
CA HIS A 85 4.68 10.38 2.39
C HIS A 85 3.39 10.07 3.14
N ILE A 86 2.28 9.99 2.40
CA ILE A 86 0.98 9.75 3.01
C ILE A 86 0.84 8.27 3.36
N PRO A 87 0.68 7.92 4.65
CA PRO A 87 0.53 6.52 5.04
C PRO A 87 -0.76 5.91 4.50
N LEU A 88 -0.65 4.72 3.92
CA LEU A 88 -1.81 3.99 3.40
C LEU A 88 -1.69 2.53 3.81
N LEU A 89 -2.57 2.08 4.70
CA LEU A 89 -2.62 0.68 5.10
C LEU A 89 -3.58 -0.05 4.18
N VAL A 90 -3.05 -1.00 3.41
CA VAL A 90 -3.85 -1.84 2.51
C VAL A 90 -3.94 -3.22 3.14
N PHE A 91 -5.15 -3.73 3.32
CA PHE A 91 -5.31 -4.97 4.05
C PHE A 91 -6.47 -5.81 3.52
N LYS A 92 -6.39 -7.08 3.82
CA LYS A 92 -7.44 -8.04 3.55
C LYS A 92 -7.25 -9.28 4.43
N ARG A 93 -8.25 -10.13 4.43
CA ARG A 93 -8.14 -11.48 4.98
C ARG A 93 -8.53 -12.45 3.87
N ASN A 94 -8.48 -13.76 4.16
CA ASN A 94 -8.84 -14.77 3.16
C ASN A 94 -10.23 -14.50 2.62
N ARG A 95 -10.37 -14.55 1.29
CA ARG A 95 -11.64 -14.41 0.58
C ARG A 95 -12.34 -13.06 0.74
N SER A 96 -11.66 -12.07 1.27
CA SER A 96 -12.24 -10.73 1.37
C SER A 96 -11.82 -9.86 0.20
N LYS A 97 -12.52 -8.76 0.04
CA LYS A 97 -12.05 -7.67 -0.81
C LYS A 97 -10.83 -7.03 -0.14
N THR A 98 -10.11 -6.25 -0.89
CA THR A 98 -8.97 -5.48 -0.40
C THR A 98 -9.43 -4.08 -0.02
N TYR A 99 -9.07 -3.65 1.18
CA TYR A 99 -9.45 -2.35 1.71
C TYR A 99 -8.23 -1.51 2.00
N ALA A 100 -8.43 -0.21 2.08
CA ALA A 100 -7.38 0.72 2.42
C ALA A 100 -7.83 1.67 3.51
N VAL A 101 -6.90 2.03 4.39
CA VAL A 101 -7.13 2.97 5.50
C VAL A 101 -6.10 4.08 5.41
N LEU A 102 -6.56 5.32 5.49
CA LEU A 102 -5.69 6.48 5.58
C LEU A 102 -6.35 7.49 6.51
N GLU A 103 -5.56 8.47 6.95
CA GLU A 103 -6.09 9.53 7.79
C GLU A 103 -7.17 10.31 7.05
N PHE A 104 -8.29 10.56 7.70
CA PHE A 104 -9.45 11.18 7.05
C PHE A 104 -9.14 12.55 6.47
N GLY A 105 -8.35 13.34 7.19
CA GLY A 105 -7.94 14.66 6.69
C GLY A 105 -7.17 14.57 5.38
N LYS A 106 -6.34 13.55 5.22
CA LYS A 106 -5.59 13.34 3.97
C LYS A 106 -6.51 13.00 2.83
N LEU A 107 -7.55 12.20 3.08
CA LEU A 107 -8.54 11.90 2.06
C LEU A 107 -9.21 13.19 1.56
N LEU A 108 -9.59 14.06 2.49
CA LEU A 108 -10.21 15.33 2.12
C LEU A 108 -9.27 16.22 1.31
N GLU A 109 -8.00 16.27 1.68
CA GLU A 109 -7.01 17.04 0.93
C GLU A 109 -6.89 16.54 -0.51
N LEU A 110 -6.90 15.23 -0.71
CA LEU A 110 -6.80 14.65 -2.05
C LEU A 110 -8.02 14.99 -2.90
N LEU A 111 -9.20 15.02 -2.30
CA LEU A 111 -10.42 15.39 -3.00
C LEU A 111 -10.44 16.86 -3.37
N ASP A 112 -9.91 17.72 -2.53
CA ASP A 112 -9.80 19.15 -2.83
C ASP A 112 -8.88 19.38 -4.04
N GLU A 113 -7.75 18.67 -4.10
CA GLU A 113 -6.84 18.74 -5.24
C GLU A 113 -7.53 18.35 -6.54
N ASP A 114 -8.33 17.28 -6.49
CA ASP A 114 -9.10 16.84 -7.66
C ASP A 114 -10.10 17.92 -8.09
N SER A 115 -10.79 18.54 -7.12
CA SER A 115 -11.75 19.62 -7.41
C SER A 115 -11.05 20.79 -8.09
N GLU A 116 -9.89 21.18 -7.59
CA GLU A 116 -9.13 22.27 -8.16
C GLU A 116 -8.67 21.94 -9.59
N SER A 117 -8.23 20.72 -9.82
CA SER A 117 -7.73 20.33 -11.12
C SER A 117 -8.82 20.25 -12.19
N THR A 118 -10.08 20.14 -11.79
CA THR A 118 -11.20 20.08 -12.74
C THR A 118 -11.74 21.44 -13.11
N GLN A 119 -11.30 22.46 -12.39
CA GLN A 119 -11.72 23.83 -12.66
C GLN A 119 -10.82 24.51 -13.68
#